data_5cfe8379e62a9aa6b76f05a54df200f5
#
_entry.id   5cfe8379e62a9aa6b76f05a54df200f5
#
_cell.length_a   1.000
_cell.length_b   1.000
_cell.length_c   1.000
_cell.angle_alpha   90.00
_cell.angle_beta   90.00
_cell.angle_gamma   90.00
#
_symmetry.space_group_name_H-M   'P 1'
#
loop_
_entity.id
_entity.type
_entity.pdbx_description
1 polymer ?
#
loop_
_entity_poly.entity_id
_entity_poly.type
_entity_poly.pdbx_seq_one_letter_code
_entity_poly.pdbx_strand_id
1 'polypeptide(L)'
;MASLQKRKRKNGVAYVVQFMEDGRRRTLFLGAKYTKTVAREIKDVVEKIVDSRATGIPLDARTEAWLSLLTDDMRRRFVSAGLIEEKETITLENLLERFLAANHNWSDRTVKRHAGSVARLYRVFDRSFPASDFTKPMALEGKEKLEKLFSTATTATTVKTCIQAYRWGIDFGLVSVNPFDGVKNSSFKNKSREFFVDRELFDRILDACEDERLRNALVLYRYGGLRRGEAFLLRWDMIDYEEGVMEVLSPKTACNGKDRRIVPMFPEIRQNLRRIANSADNLVVSDLNSRSVNVRFAKLLERNNIPAWPRLLQNLRSSRAVEINERFGAIAESEWLGHTQDVAKDHYLSVSKELFRSATK
;
A
#
# COMPACT_ATOMS: atom_id res chain seq x y z
N MET A 1 24.59 18.16 -40.96
CA MET A 1 25.59 17.08 -41.28
C MET A 1 26.61 16.98 -40.16
N ALA A 2 26.88 15.75 -39.73
CA ALA A 2 27.96 15.46 -38.78
C ALA A 2 29.20 14.91 -39.49
N SER A 3 30.38 15.25 -38.99
CA SER A 3 31.68 14.80 -39.56
C SER A 3 32.48 14.03 -38.51
N LEU A 4 33.11 12.91 -38.95
CA LEU A 4 33.95 12.10 -38.08
C LEU A 4 35.42 12.50 -38.29
N GLN A 5 36.11 12.95 -37.26
CA GLN A 5 37.51 13.34 -37.30
C GLN A 5 38.37 12.39 -36.49
N LYS A 6 39.59 12.15 -36.96
CA LYS A 6 40.62 11.35 -36.32
C LYS A 6 41.64 12.27 -35.65
N ARG A 7 41.87 12.11 -34.35
CA ARG A 7 42.92 12.85 -33.62
C ARG A 7 44.01 11.88 -33.15
N LYS A 8 45.26 12.16 -33.47
CA LYS A 8 46.42 11.43 -32.94
C LYS A 8 46.64 11.89 -31.48
N ARG A 9 46.84 10.95 -30.57
CA ARG A 9 47.26 11.19 -29.17
C ARG A 9 48.48 10.32 -28.85
N LYS A 10 49.19 10.62 -27.76
CA LYS A 10 50.38 9.85 -27.30
C LYS A 10 50.10 8.34 -27.18
N ASN A 11 48.88 7.95 -26.79
CA ASN A 11 48.51 6.56 -26.57
C ASN A 11 47.48 6.01 -27.56
N GLY A 12 47.53 6.44 -28.83
CA GLY A 12 46.67 5.89 -29.89
C GLY A 12 45.85 6.91 -30.67
N VAL A 13 44.78 6.41 -31.30
CA VAL A 13 43.89 7.21 -32.12
C VAL A 13 42.57 7.44 -31.39
N ALA A 14 42.21 8.69 -31.23
CA ALA A 14 40.89 9.07 -30.70
C ALA A 14 39.99 9.55 -31.85
N TYR A 15 38.69 9.30 -31.72
CA TYR A 15 37.68 9.77 -32.63
C TYR A 15 36.84 10.90 -32.02
N VAL A 16 36.41 11.81 -32.87
CA VAL A 16 35.59 12.97 -32.49
C VAL A 16 34.53 13.16 -33.57
N VAL A 17 33.28 13.32 -33.15
CA VAL A 17 32.17 13.68 -34.04
C VAL A 17 31.90 15.18 -33.88
N GLN A 18 32.01 15.93 -34.97
CA GLN A 18 31.63 17.33 -35.03
C GLN A 18 30.33 17.50 -35.79
N PHE A 19 29.44 18.34 -35.29
CA PHE A 19 28.15 18.62 -35.89
C PHE A 19 27.75 20.09 -35.68
N MET A 20 26.83 20.56 -36.51
CA MET A 20 26.27 21.90 -36.39
C MET A 20 24.87 21.79 -35.79
N GLU A 21 24.57 22.63 -34.84
CA GLU A 21 23.24 22.77 -34.20
C GLU A 21 23.03 24.25 -33.90
N ASP A 22 21.91 24.81 -34.34
CA ASP A 22 21.56 26.24 -34.21
C ASP A 22 22.67 27.19 -34.60
N GLY A 23 23.35 26.91 -35.75
CA GLY A 23 24.46 27.71 -36.27
C GLY A 23 25.78 27.60 -35.49
N ARG A 24 25.81 26.77 -34.42
CA ARG A 24 27.00 26.56 -33.60
C ARG A 24 27.63 25.20 -33.86
N ARG A 25 28.96 25.16 -33.89
CA ARG A 25 29.71 23.91 -33.97
C ARG A 25 29.84 23.26 -32.62
N ARG A 26 29.31 22.05 -32.48
CA ARG A 26 29.44 21.22 -31.28
C ARG A 26 30.30 19.99 -31.56
N THR A 27 30.81 19.37 -30.50
CA THR A 27 31.79 18.30 -30.57
C THR A 27 31.50 17.21 -29.57
N LEU A 28 31.33 15.97 -30.04
CA LEU A 28 31.25 14.78 -29.20
C LEU A 28 32.60 14.05 -29.21
N PHE A 29 33.24 13.97 -28.04
CA PHE A 29 34.51 13.27 -27.87
C PHE A 29 34.28 11.80 -27.52
N LEU A 30 34.72 10.87 -28.44
CA LEU A 30 34.52 9.43 -28.22
C LEU A 30 35.70 8.77 -27.46
N GLY A 31 36.89 9.39 -27.48
CA GLY A 31 38.10 8.82 -26.88
C GLY A 31 38.78 7.76 -27.73
N ALA A 32 39.77 7.08 -27.17
CA ALA A 32 40.64 6.13 -27.91
C ALA A 32 40.17 4.67 -27.89
N LYS A 33 39.13 4.35 -27.09
CA LYS A 33 38.66 2.96 -26.92
C LYS A 33 37.73 2.45 -28.01
N TYR A 34 37.30 3.32 -28.94
CA TYR A 34 36.35 2.96 -29.97
C TYR A 34 37.04 2.70 -31.33
N THR A 35 36.62 1.66 -32.03
CA THR A 35 37.07 1.39 -33.42
C THR A 35 36.47 2.42 -34.38
N LYS A 36 37.03 2.51 -35.60
CA LYS A 36 36.52 3.40 -36.61
C LYS A 36 35.08 3.06 -37.02
N THR A 37 34.71 1.77 -37.01
CA THR A 37 33.36 1.29 -37.33
C THR A 37 32.36 1.79 -36.32
N VAL A 38 32.60 1.56 -35.02
CA VAL A 38 31.74 2.04 -33.93
C VAL A 38 31.64 3.57 -33.92
N ALA A 39 32.75 4.27 -34.19
CA ALA A 39 32.74 5.72 -34.27
C ALA A 39 31.87 6.25 -35.43
N ARG A 40 31.78 5.51 -36.56
CA ARG A 40 30.84 5.82 -37.67
C ARG A 40 29.39 5.60 -37.25
N GLU A 41 29.07 4.47 -36.60
CA GLU A 41 27.73 4.21 -36.12
C GLU A 41 27.26 5.31 -35.16
N ILE A 42 28.14 5.74 -34.23
CA ILE A 42 27.83 6.86 -33.32
C ILE A 42 27.62 8.17 -34.11
N LYS A 43 28.44 8.43 -35.13
CA LYS A 43 28.27 9.62 -36.00
C LYS A 43 26.89 9.61 -36.68
N ASP A 44 26.45 8.45 -37.17
CA ASP A 44 25.16 8.31 -37.86
C ASP A 44 23.97 8.54 -36.87
N VAL A 45 24.11 8.09 -35.62
CA VAL A 45 23.14 8.39 -34.55
C VAL A 45 23.12 9.88 -34.25
N VAL A 46 24.28 10.53 -34.14
CA VAL A 46 24.36 11.99 -33.91
C VAL A 46 23.67 12.76 -35.06
N GLU A 47 23.86 12.33 -36.30
CA GLU A 47 23.22 12.94 -37.46
C GLU A 47 21.70 12.83 -37.36
N LYS A 48 21.16 11.66 -37.05
CA LYS A 48 19.71 11.46 -36.84
C LYS A 48 19.12 12.34 -35.72
N ILE A 49 19.85 12.51 -34.62
CA ILE A 49 19.41 13.39 -33.53
C ILE A 49 19.33 14.83 -34.01
N VAL A 50 20.35 15.31 -34.68
CA VAL A 50 20.40 16.69 -35.22
C VAL A 50 19.29 16.92 -36.25
N ASP A 51 19.11 15.96 -37.17
CA ASP A 51 18.07 16.02 -38.20
C ASP A 51 16.65 15.98 -37.58
N SER A 52 16.43 15.12 -36.61
CA SER A 52 15.16 15.05 -35.87
C SER A 52 14.81 16.40 -35.21
N ARG A 53 15.78 17.05 -34.60
CA ARG A 53 15.57 18.37 -33.96
C ARG A 53 15.33 19.47 -35.01
N ALA A 54 16.05 19.43 -36.11
CA ALA A 54 15.90 20.41 -37.19
C ALA A 54 14.54 20.28 -37.91
N THR A 55 14.05 19.06 -38.07
CA THR A 55 12.81 18.77 -38.81
C THR A 55 11.56 18.63 -37.94
N GLY A 56 11.71 18.42 -36.61
CA GLY A 56 10.62 18.10 -35.71
C GLY A 56 10.09 16.67 -35.89
N ILE A 57 10.73 15.83 -36.72
CA ILE A 57 10.32 14.44 -36.91
C ILE A 57 10.92 13.59 -35.78
N PRO A 58 10.13 12.77 -35.08
CA PRO A 58 10.63 11.89 -34.00
C PRO A 58 11.72 10.93 -34.49
N LEU A 59 12.62 10.54 -33.61
CA LEU A 59 13.62 9.52 -33.89
C LEU A 59 12.96 8.17 -34.21
N ASP A 60 13.60 7.39 -35.05
CA ASP A 60 13.14 6.01 -35.29
C ASP A 60 13.35 5.12 -34.05
N ALA A 61 12.49 4.10 -33.89
CA ALA A 61 12.48 3.21 -32.73
C ALA A 61 13.84 2.52 -32.48
N ARG A 62 14.63 2.26 -33.54
CA ARG A 62 15.95 1.65 -33.41
C ARG A 62 16.95 2.61 -32.80
N THR A 63 16.88 3.89 -33.15
CA THR A 63 17.75 4.94 -32.61
C THR A 63 17.38 5.23 -31.14
N GLU A 64 16.09 5.28 -30.81
CA GLU A 64 15.63 5.44 -29.42
C GLU A 64 16.08 4.26 -28.55
N ALA A 65 15.93 3.02 -29.03
CA ALA A 65 16.41 1.84 -28.30
C ALA A 65 17.93 1.89 -28.09
N TRP A 66 18.69 2.31 -29.11
CA TRP A 66 20.15 2.47 -29.01
C TRP A 66 20.52 3.53 -27.95
N LEU A 67 19.85 4.68 -27.91
CA LEU A 67 20.06 5.72 -26.90
C LEU A 67 19.72 5.23 -25.47
N SER A 68 18.74 4.37 -25.34
CA SER A 68 18.38 3.78 -24.03
C SER A 68 19.46 2.85 -23.47
N LEU A 69 20.23 2.20 -24.34
CA LEU A 69 21.31 1.27 -24.01
C LEU A 69 22.69 1.92 -23.85
N LEU A 70 22.77 3.26 -23.92
CA LEU A 70 24.05 3.97 -23.70
C LEU A 70 24.63 3.67 -22.33
N THR A 71 25.91 3.38 -22.26
CA THR A 71 26.67 3.34 -21.00
C THR A 71 26.70 4.72 -20.35
N ASP A 72 26.82 4.80 -19.02
CA ASP A 72 26.83 6.08 -18.30
C ASP A 72 27.94 7.03 -18.78
N ASP A 73 29.12 6.51 -19.14
CA ASP A 73 30.20 7.31 -19.70
C ASP A 73 29.81 7.93 -21.07
N MET A 74 29.19 7.14 -21.95
CA MET A 74 28.73 7.66 -23.23
C MET A 74 27.54 8.60 -23.08
N ARG A 75 26.61 8.29 -22.20
CA ARG A 75 25.49 9.18 -21.90
C ARG A 75 25.95 10.55 -21.42
N ARG A 76 26.90 10.61 -20.47
CA ARG A 76 27.49 11.89 -20.03
C ARG A 76 28.15 12.67 -21.16
N ARG A 77 28.80 11.99 -22.11
CA ARG A 77 29.39 12.65 -23.30
C ARG A 77 28.34 13.20 -24.24
N PHE A 78 27.22 12.48 -24.43
CA PHE A 78 26.09 12.95 -25.23
C PHE A 78 25.41 14.17 -24.60
N VAL A 79 25.23 14.15 -23.27
CA VAL A 79 24.73 15.31 -22.50
C VAL A 79 25.68 16.50 -22.63
N SER A 80 26.98 16.30 -22.39
CA SER A 80 27.99 17.37 -22.51
C SER A 80 28.09 17.96 -23.94
N ALA A 81 27.79 17.15 -24.96
CA ALA A 81 27.70 17.62 -26.33
C ALA A 81 26.35 18.27 -26.66
N GLY A 82 25.38 18.27 -25.76
CA GLY A 82 24.04 18.77 -25.93
C GLY A 82 23.14 17.93 -26.81
N LEU A 83 23.50 16.68 -27.08
CA LEU A 83 22.76 15.76 -27.96
C LEU A 83 21.54 15.11 -27.28
N ILE A 84 21.60 14.94 -25.97
CA ILE A 84 20.49 14.46 -25.14
C ILE A 84 20.41 15.34 -23.88
N GLU A 85 19.23 15.44 -23.32
CA GLU A 85 19.05 16.13 -22.05
C GLU A 85 19.65 15.31 -20.89
N GLU A 86 20.18 16.01 -19.90
CA GLU A 86 20.58 15.38 -18.66
C GLU A 86 19.32 14.84 -17.99
N LYS A 87 19.22 13.51 -17.87
CA LYS A 87 18.15 12.94 -17.06
C LYS A 87 18.34 13.46 -15.64
N GLU A 88 17.43 14.30 -15.18
CA GLU A 88 17.41 14.73 -13.78
C GLU A 88 17.55 13.47 -12.93
N THR A 89 18.66 13.33 -12.24
CA THR A 89 18.90 12.19 -11.33
C THR A 89 17.99 12.38 -10.14
N ILE A 90 16.80 11.78 -10.21
CA ILE A 90 15.85 11.86 -9.11
C ILE A 90 16.41 11.10 -7.91
N THR A 91 16.45 11.75 -6.75
CA THR A 91 16.85 11.11 -5.49
C THR A 91 15.73 10.20 -4.98
N LEU A 92 16.07 9.28 -4.08
CA LEU A 92 15.09 8.44 -3.39
C LEU A 92 14.04 9.29 -2.67
N GLU A 93 14.47 10.39 -2.02
CA GLU A 93 13.57 11.35 -1.37
C GLU A 93 12.59 11.97 -2.37
N ASN A 94 13.09 12.55 -3.44
CA ASN A 94 12.25 13.20 -4.45
C ASN A 94 11.27 12.23 -5.12
N LEU A 95 11.69 10.99 -5.40
CA LEU A 95 10.79 9.96 -5.94
C LEU A 95 9.63 9.67 -4.96
N LEU A 96 9.95 9.45 -3.69
CA LEU A 96 8.97 9.08 -2.67
C LEU A 96 8.04 10.25 -2.31
N GLU A 97 8.54 11.47 -2.24
CA GLU A 97 7.74 12.66 -1.98
C GLU A 97 6.78 12.97 -3.13
N ARG A 98 7.26 12.92 -4.38
CA ARG A 98 6.41 13.07 -5.57
C ARG A 98 5.34 11.98 -5.64
N PHE A 99 5.67 10.74 -5.31
CA PHE A 99 4.71 9.64 -5.22
C PHE A 99 3.62 9.91 -4.16
N LEU A 100 3.99 10.38 -2.98
CA LEU A 100 3.03 10.72 -1.93
C LEU A 100 2.13 11.90 -2.35
N ALA A 101 2.71 12.91 -2.97
CA ALA A 101 1.99 14.11 -3.41
C ALA A 101 1.04 13.84 -4.59
N ALA A 102 1.36 12.92 -5.49
CA ALA A 102 0.55 12.62 -6.67
C ALA A 102 -0.76 11.88 -6.36
N ASN A 103 -0.89 11.29 -5.18
CA ASN A 103 -2.03 10.43 -4.83
C ASN A 103 -3.09 11.18 -3.99
N HIS A 104 -3.69 12.21 -4.57
CA HIS A 104 -4.68 13.06 -3.91
C HIS A 104 -5.97 12.34 -3.48
N ASN A 105 -6.29 11.19 -4.09
CA ASN A 105 -7.50 10.41 -3.79
C ASN A 105 -7.35 9.47 -2.60
N TRP A 106 -6.20 9.45 -1.95
CA TRP A 106 -6.02 8.61 -0.77
C TRP A 106 -6.70 9.21 0.46
N SER A 107 -7.30 8.34 1.28
CA SER A 107 -7.75 8.75 2.60
C SER A 107 -6.55 9.17 3.47
N ASP A 108 -6.76 10.08 4.43
CA ASP A 108 -5.73 10.50 5.40
C ASP A 108 -5.00 9.34 6.07
N ARG A 109 -5.73 8.27 6.36
CA ARG A 109 -5.17 7.06 6.94
C ARG A 109 -4.21 6.35 5.98
N THR A 110 -4.53 6.33 4.70
CA THR A 110 -3.67 5.75 3.65
C THR A 110 -2.41 6.59 3.48
N VAL A 111 -2.56 7.92 3.42
CA VAL A 111 -1.43 8.87 3.37
C VAL A 111 -0.50 8.66 4.57
N LYS A 112 -1.03 8.67 5.79
CA LYS A 112 -0.25 8.43 7.03
C LYS A 112 0.47 7.08 7.02
N ARG A 113 -0.15 6.03 6.48
CA ARG A 113 0.47 4.70 6.35
C ARG A 113 1.66 4.73 5.40
N HIS A 114 1.52 5.34 4.21
CA HIS A 114 2.61 5.44 3.24
C HIS A 114 3.73 6.35 3.74
N ALA A 115 3.40 7.50 4.31
CA ALA A 115 4.39 8.40 4.93
C ALA A 115 5.18 7.70 6.06
N GLY A 116 4.49 6.92 6.90
CA GLY A 116 5.15 6.09 7.90
C GLY A 116 6.05 4.99 7.30
N SER A 117 5.70 4.45 6.13
CA SER A 117 6.57 3.50 5.41
C SER A 117 7.80 4.18 4.84
N VAL A 118 7.66 5.36 4.26
CA VAL A 118 8.76 6.19 3.75
C VAL A 118 9.72 6.57 4.90
N ALA A 119 9.19 7.02 6.04
CA ALA A 119 10.00 7.36 7.20
C ALA A 119 10.82 6.15 7.72
N ARG A 120 10.27 4.93 7.66
CA ARG A 120 11.01 3.70 8.01
C ARG A 120 12.09 3.37 7.00
N LEU A 121 11.84 3.60 5.70
CA LEU A 121 12.83 3.37 4.65
C LEU A 121 14.06 4.25 4.85
N TYR A 122 13.89 5.50 5.22
CA TYR A 122 14.97 6.44 5.51
C TYR A 122 15.82 6.08 6.75
N ARG A 123 15.43 5.08 7.52
CA ARG A 123 16.28 4.54 8.60
C ARG A 123 17.34 3.56 8.10
N VAL A 124 17.23 3.10 6.88
CA VAL A 124 18.12 2.08 6.29
C VAL A 124 18.77 2.54 4.98
N PHE A 125 18.24 3.58 4.35
CA PHE A 125 18.76 4.13 3.09
C PHE A 125 18.97 5.64 3.19
N ASP A 126 20.00 6.12 2.50
CA ASP A 126 20.24 7.53 2.33
C ASP A 126 19.15 8.13 1.40
N ARG A 127 18.58 9.25 1.82
CA ARG A 127 17.56 9.98 1.09
C ARG A 127 18.07 10.57 -0.21
N SER A 128 19.34 11.02 -0.22
CA SER A 128 20.00 11.64 -1.36
C SER A 128 20.45 10.62 -2.41
N PHE A 129 20.35 9.32 -2.12
CA PHE A 129 20.78 8.28 -3.05
C PHE A 129 19.98 8.34 -4.34
N PRO A 130 20.63 8.28 -5.54
CA PRO A 130 19.94 8.30 -6.83
C PRO A 130 18.98 7.10 -6.95
N ALA A 131 17.69 7.39 -7.16
CA ALA A 131 16.67 6.34 -7.24
C ALA A 131 16.88 5.40 -8.45
N SER A 132 17.51 5.90 -9.53
CA SER A 132 17.87 5.10 -10.71
C SER A 132 18.97 4.07 -10.45
N ASP A 133 19.83 4.32 -9.47
CA ASP A 133 21.00 3.50 -9.14
C ASP A 133 20.68 2.43 -8.10
N PHE A 134 19.43 2.42 -7.62
CA PHE A 134 18.97 1.45 -6.64
C PHE A 134 18.86 0.06 -7.28
N THR A 135 19.59 -0.89 -6.75
CA THR A 135 19.64 -2.26 -7.28
C THR A 135 18.82 -3.24 -6.47
N LYS A 136 18.45 -4.39 -7.07
CA LYS A 136 17.76 -5.46 -6.38
C LYS A 136 18.53 -6.02 -5.18
N PRO A 137 19.86 -6.24 -5.22
CA PRO A 137 20.65 -6.59 -4.03
C PRO A 137 20.51 -5.57 -2.90
N MET A 138 20.53 -4.27 -3.21
CA MET A 138 20.30 -3.22 -2.20
C MET A 138 18.90 -3.30 -1.59
N ALA A 139 17.87 -3.57 -2.40
CA ALA A 139 16.50 -3.73 -1.91
C ALA A 139 16.35 -4.94 -0.95
N LEU A 140 17.03 -6.05 -1.24
CA LEU A 140 17.08 -7.24 -0.38
C LEU A 140 17.81 -6.96 0.93
N GLU A 141 19.00 -6.37 0.89
CA GLU A 141 19.75 -5.96 2.07
C GLU A 141 18.97 -4.97 2.95
N GLY A 142 18.31 -3.99 2.32
CA GLY A 142 17.45 -3.04 3.01
C GLY A 142 16.27 -3.69 3.69
N LYS A 143 15.65 -4.70 3.05
CA LYS A 143 14.59 -5.51 3.67
C LYS A 143 15.11 -6.22 4.92
N GLU A 144 16.28 -6.84 4.88
CA GLU A 144 16.89 -7.51 6.03
C GLU A 144 17.16 -6.51 7.18
N LYS A 145 17.68 -5.32 6.87
CA LYS A 145 17.87 -4.24 7.85
C LYS A 145 16.55 -3.80 8.48
N LEU A 146 15.48 -3.68 7.67
CA LEU A 146 14.13 -3.36 8.16
C LEU A 146 13.57 -4.47 9.06
N GLU A 147 13.80 -5.76 8.75
CA GLU A 147 13.36 -6.89 9.57
C GLU A 147 14.03 -6.95 10.95
N LYS A 148 15.25 -6.42 11.07
CA LYS A 148 15.94 -6.26 12.36
C LYS A 148 15.36 -5.12 13.23
N LEU A 149 14.78 -4.11 12.58
CA LEU A 149 14.26 -2.91 13.27
C LEU A 149 12.76 -2.97 13.53
N PHE A 150 12.01 -3.72 12.70
CA PHE A 150 10.55 -3.73 12.69
C PHE A 150 10.00 -5.14 12.55
N SER A 151 8.73 -5.31 12.94
CA SER A 151 8.03 -6.59 12.73
C SER A 151 7.91 -6.93 11.23
N THR A 152 7.85 -8.23 10.92
CA THR A 152 7.67 -8.75 9.55
C THR A 152 6.50 -8.08 8.80
N ALA A 153 5.36 -7.88 9.46
CA ALA A 153 4.20 -7.21 8.85
C ALA A 153 4.47 -5.73 8.53
N THR A 154 5.23 -5.05 9.38
CA THR A 154 5.62 -3.64 9.18
C THR A 154 6.60 -3.53 8.03
N THR A 155 7.61 -4.40 7.98
CA THR A 155 8.57 -4.49 6.87
C THR A 155 7.86 -4.79 5.55
N ALA A 156 6.97 -5.78 5.53
CA ALA A 156 6.20 -6.11 4.34
C ALA A 156 5.38 -4.92 3.82
N THR A 157 4.78 -4.12 4.72
CA THR A 157 4.05 -2.90 4.35
C THR A 157 4.98 -1.85 3.76
N THR A 158 6.18 -1.69 4.33
CA THR A 158 7.20 -0.75 3.83
C THR A 158 7.67 -1.15 2.43
N VAL A 159 8.03 -2.42 2.22
CA VAL A 159 8.42 -2.95 0.89
C VAL A 159 7.31 -2.77 -0.14
N LYS A 160 6.04 -3.04 0.22
CA LYS A 160 4.89 -2.78 -0.68
C LYS A 160 4.80 -1.31 -1.09
N THR A 161 5.04 -0.39 -0.18
CA THR A 161 5.07 1.05 -0.49
C THR A 161 6.20 1.37 -1.49
N CYS A 162 7.40 0.79 -1.32
CA CYS A 162 8.51 0.97 -2.27
C CYS A 162 8.16 0.43 -3.65
N ILE A 163 7.57 -0.78 -3.74
CA ILE A 163 7.12 -1.35 -5.01
C ILE A 163 6.15 -0.40 -5.73
N GLN A 164 5.19 0.17 -5.00
CA GLN A 164 4.21 1.09 -5.57
C GLN A 164 4.85 2.41 -6.02
N ALA A 165 5.77 2.98 -5.21
CA ALA A 165 6.46 4.22 -5.55
C ALA A 165 7.35 4.07 -6.78
N TYR A 166 8.09 2.97 -6.88
CA TYR A 166 8.92 2.72 -8.07
C TYR A 166 8.10 2.42 -9.32
N ARG A 167 6.98 1.69 -9.22
CA ARG A 167 6.05 1.51 -10.35
C ARG A 167 5.50 2.83 -10.84
N TRP A 168 5.03 3.66 -9.92
CA TRP A 168 4.61 5.02 -10.24
C TRP A 168 5.75 5.81 -10.90
N GLY A 169 6.98 5.71 -10.39
CA GLY A 169 8.15 6.37 -10.98
C GLY A 169 8.48 5.88 -12.39
N ILE A 170 8.22 4.61 -12.72
CA ILE A 170 8.35 4.05 -14.07
C ILE A 170 7.26 4.63 -14.97
N ASP A 171 6.01 4.65 -14.53
CA ASP A 171 4.87 5.18 -15.30
C ASP A 171 5.07 6.66 -15.66
N PHE A 172 5.79 7.43 -14.82
CA PHE A 172 6.14 8.84 -15.05
C PHE A 172 7.54 9.05 -15.67
N GLY A 173 8.24 7.98 -16.08
CA GLY A 173 9.55 8.07 -16.73
C GLY A 173 10.69 8.56 -15.82
N LEU A 174 10.50 8.57 -14.50
CA LEU A 174 11.48 9.05 -13.53
C LEU A 174 12.57 8.02 -13.23
N VAL A 175 12.23 6.74 -13.29
CA VAL A 175 13.12 5.58 -13.15
C VAL A 175 12.74 4.54 -14.18
N SER A 176 13.67 3.66 -14.55
CA SER A 176 13.43 2.64 -15.60
C SER A 176 13.18 1.23 -15.05
N VAL A 177 13.56 0.95 -13.80
CA VAL A 177 13.49 -0.38 -13.20
C VAL A 177 12.97 -0.26 -11.76
N ASN A 178 12.19 -1.25 -11.34
CA ASN A 178 11.77 -1.37 -9.94
C ASN A 178 12.67 -2.38 -9.22
N PRO A 179 13.58 -1.94 -8.34
CA PRO A 179 14.50 -2.82 -7.62
C PRO A 179 13.80 -3.73 -6.60
N PHE A 180 12.58 -3.39 -6.19
CA PHE A 180 11.79 -4.15 -5.23
C PHE A 180 10.91 -5.22 -5.89
N ASP A 181 10.87 -5.33 -7.23
CA ASP A 181 10.11 -6.36 -7.91
C ASP A 181 10.66 -7.75 -7.60
N GLY A 182 9.74 -8.66 -7.22
CA GLY A 182 10.08 -10.02 -6.80
C GLY A 182 10.76 -10.12 -5.44
N VAL A 183 10.87 -9.03 -4.69
CA VAL A 183 11.27 -9.11 -3.28
C VAL A 183 10.14 -9.78 -2.49
N LYS A 184 10.37 -11.04 -2.08
CA LYS A 184 9.38 -11.84 -1.36
C LYS A 184 9.05 -11.19 -0.01
N ASN A 185 7.79 -10.90 0.22
CA ASN A 185 7.28 -10.49 1.52
C ASN A 185 6.74 -11.70 2.26
N SER A 186 7.28 -11.97 3.43
CA SER A 186 6.74 -13.00 4.32
C SER A 186 5.39 -12.52 4.86
N SER A 187 4.29 -13.08 4.39
CA SER A 187 2.96 -12.84 4.94
C SER A 187 2.66 -13.86 6.03
N PHE A 188 3.39 -13.83 7.13
CA PHE A 188 3.04 -14.66 8.27
C PHE A 188 1.82 -14.07 8.98
N LYS A 189 0.69 -14.78 8.89
CA LYS A 189 -0.45 -14.54 9.77
C LYS A 189 -0.04 -14.94 11.18
N ASN A 190 0.03 -13.98 12.07
CA ASN A 190 0.31 -14.26 13.47
C ASN A 190 -0.96 -14.75 14.14
N LYS A 191 -1.17 -16.08 14.14
CA LYS A 191 -2.31 -16.76 14.78
C LYS A 191 -2.33 -16.57 16.30
N SER A 192 -1.21 -16.26 16.95
CA SER A 192 -1.17 -16.00 18.39
C SER A 192 -1.99 -14.78 18.81
N ARG A 193 -2.46 -13.98 17.86
CA ARG A 193 -3.34 -12.82 18.10
C ARG A 193 -4.82 -13.12 17.92
N GLU A 194 -5.16 -14.35 17.53
CA GLU A 194 -6.54 -14.80 17.41
C GLU A 194 -7.05 -15.23 18.77
N PHE A 195 -8.23 -14.78 19.13
CA PHE A 195 -8.91 -15.14 20.37
C PHE A 195 -10.40 -15.22 20.09
N PHE A 196 -11.01 -16.36 20.41
CA PHE A 196 -12.45 -16.51 20.30
C PHE A 196 -13.09 -16.03 21.60
N VAL A 197 -13.90 -15.00 21.48
CA VAL A 197 -14.69 -14.46 22.61
C VAL A 197 -16.02 -15.19 22.60
N ASP A 198 -16.18 -16.19 23.47
CA ASP A 198 -17.43 -16.92 23.61
C ASP A 198 -18.56 -16.04 24.19
N ARG A 199 -19.78 -16.55 24.12
CA ARG A 199 -20.96 -15.82 24.60
C ARG A 199 -20.90 -15.56 26.11
N GLU A 200 -20.60 -16.58 26.87
CA GLU A 200 -20.61 -16.52 28.34
C GLU A 200 -19.61 -15.46 28.84
N LEU A 201 -18.40 -15.44 28.28
CA LEU A 201 -17.42 -14.40 28.61
C LEU A 201 -17.94 -13.01 28.22
N PHE A 202 -18.57 -12.89 27.04
CA PHE A 202 -19.03 -11.58 26.58
C PHE A 202 -20.23 -11.06 27.36
N ASP A 203 -21.17 -11.92 27.76
CA ASP A 203 -22.31 -11.57 28.59
C ASP A 203 -21.85 -11.05 29.96
N ARG A 204 -20.86 -11.71 30.58
CA ARG A 204 -20.22 -11.22 31.81
C ARG A 204 -19.60 -9.82 31.65
N ILE A 205 -18.98 -9.57 30.48
CA ILE A 205 -18.41 -8.25 30.15
C ILE A 205 -19.51 -7.21 30.02
N LEU A 206 -20.63 -7.55 29.39
CA LEU A 206 -21.76 -6.65 29.26
C LEU A 206 -22.41 -6.36 30.60
N ASP A 207 -22.56 -7.34 31.47
CA ASP A 207 -23.14 -7.16 32.82
C ASP A 207 -22.29 -6.22 33.69
N ALA A 208 -20.97 -6.26 33.51
CA ALA A 208 -20.05 -5.36 34.19
C ALA A 208 -19.95 -3.97 33.54
N CYS A 209 -20.55 -3.75 32.35
CA CYS A 209 -20.43 -2.50 31.60
C CYS A 209 -21.53 -1.50 31.98
N GLU A 210 -21.19 -0.54 32.84
CA GLU A 210 -22.08 0.55 33.25
C GLU A 210 -22.17 1.68 32.18
N ASP A 211 -21.15 1.85 31.34
CA ASP A 211 -21.13 2.86 30.26
C ASP A 211 -22.01 2.38 29.09
N GLU A 212 -23.23 2.91 28.99
CA GLU A 212 -24.22 2.56 27.97
C GLU A 212 -23.67 2.78 26.55
N ARG A 213 -22.89 3.84 26.30
CA ARG A 213 -22.32 4.12 24.99
C ARG A 213 -21.28 3.09 24.60
N LEU A 214 -20.44 2.70 25.58
CA LEU A 214 -19.47 1.62 25.38
C LEU A 214 -20.20 0.29 25.14
N ARG A 215 -21.21 -0.02 25.94
CA ARG A 215 -22.04 -1.23 25.80
C ARG A 215 -22.63 -1.34 24.40
N ASN A 216 -23.23 -0.25 23.87
CA ASN A 216 -23.79 -0.23 22.53
C ASN A 216 -22.75 -0.53 21.45
N ALA A 217 -21.58 0.09 21.53
CA ALA A 217 -20.50 -0.18 20.60
C ALA A 217 -20.03 -1.64 20.67
N LEU A 218 -19.89 -2.20 21.88
CA LEU A 218 -19.46 -3.58 22.08
C LEU A 218 -20.48 -4.59 21.55
N VAL A 219 -21.77 -4.36 21.74
CA VAL A 219 -22.86 -5.19 21.21
C VAL A 219 -22.82 -5.20 19.69
N LEU A 220 -22.67 -4.03 19.05
CA LEU A 220 -22.57 -3.93 17.59
C LEU A 220 -21.33 -4.63 17.05
N TYR A 221 -20.21 -4.58 17.75
CA TYR A 221 -18.99 -5.31 17.32
C TYR A 221 -19.11 -6.81 17.49
N ARG A 222 -19.65 -7.27 18.61
CA ARG A 222 -19.70 -8.70 18.96
C ARG A 222 -20.83 -9.43 18.25
N TYR A 223 -22.02 -8.88 18.25
CA TYR A 223 -23.21 -9.53 17.69
C TYR A 223 -23.51 -9.07 16.26
N GLY A 224 -23.27 -7.80 15.91
CA GLY A 224 -23.42 -7.30 14.54
C GLY A 224 -22.22 -7.54 13.65
N GLY A 225 -21.06 -7.87 14.23
CA GLY A 225 -19.82 -8.04 13.50
C GLY A 225 -19.35 -6.77 12.78
N LEU A 226 -19.75 -5.58 13.24
CA LEU A 226 -19.39 -4.31 12.61
C LEU A 226 -17.87 -4.05 12.67
N ARG A 227 -17.33 -3.38 11.65
CA ARG A 227 -15.96 -2.86 11.72
C ARG A 227 -15.89 -1.69 12.70
N ARG A 228 -14.72 -1.47 13.29
CA ARG A 228 -14.50 -0.43 14.32
C ARG A 228 -15.01 0.96 13.96
N GLY A 229 -14.96 1.35 12.68
CA GLY A 229 -15.46 2.66 12.23
C GLY A 229 -16.95 2.67 11.89
N GLU A 230 -17.56 1.52 11.63
CA GLU A 230 -18.93 1.42 11.12
C GLU A 230 -19.97 1.69 12.22
N ALA A 231 -19.69 1.27 13.46
CA ALA A 231 -20.59 1.49 14.58
C ALA A 231 -20.89 2.99 14.85
N PHE A 232 -19.96 3.88 14.53
CA PHE A 232 -20.11 5.34 14.70
C PHE A 232 -20.79 6.02 13.50
N LEU A 233 -21.14 5.28 12.47
CA LEU A 233 -21.88 5.75 11.30
C LEU A 233 -23.31 5.24 11.27
N LEU A 234 -23.66 4.33 12.20
CA LEU A 234 -24.99 3.76 12.27
C LEU A 234 -25.94 4.78 12.89
N ARG A 235 -26.98 5.13 12.14
CA ARG A 235 -28.05 6.03 12.55
C ARG A 235 -29.34 5.26 12.82
N TRP A 236 -30.25 5.87 13.57
CA TRP A 236 -31.54 5.27 13.87
C TRP A 236 -32.41 5.06 12.62
N ASP A 237 -32.33 5.96 11.63
CA ASP A 237 -33.04 5.84 10.35
C ASP A 237 -32.51 4.71 9.44
N MET A 238 -31.39 4.08 9.79
CA MET A 238 -30.83 2.91 9.11
C MET A 238 -31.26 1.57 9.75
N ILE A 239 -32.15 1.61 10.73
CA ILE A 239 -32.61 0.42 11.47
C ILE A 239 -34.06 0.17 11.14
N ASP A 240 -34.30 -0.95 10.47
CA ASP A 240 -35.64 -1.44 10.20
C ASP A 240 -36.04 -2.52 11.23
N TYR A 241 -36.93 -2.14 12.14
CA TYR A 241 -37.40 -3.04 13.19
C TYR A 241 -38.43 -4.06 12.68
N GLU A 242 -39.16 -3.75 11.58
CA GLU A 242 -40.17 -4.63 10.97
C GLU A 242 -39.48 -5.75 10.22
N GLU A 243 -38.59 -5.40 9.29
CA GLU A 243 -37.77 -6.38 8.57
C GLU A 243 -36.67 -7.01 9.42
N GLY A 244 -36.35 -6.43 10.56
CA GLY A 244 -35.31 -6.94 11.47
C GLY A 244 -33.89 -6.83 10.92
N VAL A 245 -33.58 -5.73 10.22
CA VAL A 245 -32.30 -5.49 9.58
C VAL A 245 -31.73 -4.11 9.92
N MET A 246 -30.42 -3.97 9.68
CA MET A 246 -29.68 -2.71 9.79
C MET A 246 -28.92 -2.44 8.49
N GLU A 247 -29.04 -1.25 7.92
CA GLU A 247 -28.18 -0.80 6.82
C GLU A 247 -26.87 -0.26 7.41
N VAL A 248 -25.75 -0.88 7.09
CA VAL A 248 -24.44 -0.51 7.65
C VAL A 248 -23.57 0.12 6.56
N LEU A 249 -23.17 1.36 6.75
CA LEU A 249 -22.23 2.05 5.87
C LEU A 249 -20.82 1.47 6.02
N SER A 250 -20.18 1.19 4.89
CA SER A 250 -18.87 0.55 4.80
C SER A 250 -17.86 1.38 3.99
N PRO A 251 -17.37 2.54 4.48
CA PRO A 251 -16.49 3.43 3.73
C PRO A 251 -15.21 2.75 3.25
N LYS A 252 -14.75 1.72 3.95
CA LYS A 252 -13.54 0.98 3.59
C LYS A 252 -13.66 0.21 2.26
N THR A 253 -14.87 -0.18 1.88
CA THR A 253 -15.16 -0.99 0.68
C THR A 253 -15.92 -0.20 -0.39
N ALA A 254 -16.16 1.09 -0.15
CA ALA A 254 -16.86 1.98 -1.08
C ALA A 254 -16.16 2.08 -2.46
N CYS A 255 -14.82 2.10 -2.47
CA CYS A 255 -14.05 2.12 -3.73
C CYS A 255 -14.26 0.87 -4.61
N ASN A 256 -14.82 -0.21 -4.05
CA ASN A 256 -15.15 -1.45 -4.77
C ASN A 256 -16.67 -1.58 -5.03
N GLY A 257 -17.44 -0.48 -4.96
CA GLY A 257 -18.89 -0.49 -5.14
C GLY A 257 -19.69 -1.14 -4.00
N LYS A 258 -19.03 -1.39 -2.84
CA LYS A 258 -19.65 -1.98 -1.64
C LYS A 258 -19.57 -0.98 -0.48
N ASP A 259 -20.27 0.16 -0.65
CA ASP A 259 -20.36 1.23 0.35
C ASP A 259 -21.34 0.94 1.48
N ARG A 260 -22.27 -0.02 1.26
CA ARG A 260 -23.34 -0.43 2.20
C ARG A 260 -23.49 -1.94 2.22
N ARG A 261 -24.08 -2.44 3.29
CA ARG A 261 -24.55 -3.81 3.41
C ARG A 261 -25.69 -3.91 4.40
N ILE A 262 -26.52 -4.93 4.21
CA ILE A 262 -27.59 -5.25 5.14
C ILE A 262 -27.09 -6.28 6.16
N VAL A 263 -27.28 -6.00 7.44
CA VAL A 263 -26.89 -6.87 8.54
C VAL A 263 -28.15 -7.25 9.32
N PRO A 264 -28.42 -8.55 9.57
CA PRO A 264 -29.55 -8.95 10.41
C PRO A 264 -29.45 -8.35 11.82
N MET A 265 -30.57 -7.88 12.31
CA MET A 265 -30.69 -7.40 13.70
C MET A 265 -30.90 -8.61 14.62
N PHE A 266 -29.79 -9.26 14.96
CA PHE A 266 -29.81 -10.41 15.86
C PHE A 266 -30.48 -10.07 17.20
N PRO A 267 -31.06 -11.06 17.91
CA PRO A 267 -31.85 -10.82 19.12
C PRO A 267 -31.16 -9.93 20.16
N GLU A 268 -29.85 -10.12 20.34
CA GLU A 268 -29.04 -9.37 21.32
C GLU A 268 -28.91 -7.89 20.92
N ILE A 269 -28.82 -7.62 19.61
CA ILE A 269 -28.79 -6.25 19.07
C ILE A 269 -30.17 -5.61 19.27
N ARG A 270 -31.24 -6.32 18.89
CA ARG A 270 -32.61 -5.83 19.02
C ARG A 270 -32.92 -5.48 20.49
N GLN A 271 -32.54 -6.32 21.44
CA GLN A 271 -32.75 -6.10 22.85
C GLN A 271 -31.99 -4.85 23.34
N ASN A 272 -30.71 -4.72 22.92
CA ASN A 272 -29.89 -3.56 23.33
C ASN A 272 -30.40 -2.25 22.70
N LEU A 273 -30.79 -2.25 21.42
CA LEU A 273 -31.32 -1.06 20.75
C LEU A 273 -32.66 -0.59 21.37
N ARG A 274 -33.54 -1.51 21.76
CA ARG A 274 -34.79 -1.15 22.46
C ARG A 274 -34.53 -0.43 23.80
N ARG A 275 -33.45 -0.75 24.49
CA ARG A 275 -33.05 -0.07 25.76
C ARG A 275 -32.72 1.39 25.58
N ILE A 276 -32.19 1.76 24.40
CA ILE A 276 -31.64 3.08 24.13
C ILE A 276 -32.45 3.89 23.10
N ALA A 277 -33.59 3.35 22.64
CA ALA A 277 -34.42 3.95 21.57
C ALA A 277 -34.94 5.37 21.86
N ASN A 278 -34.82 5.85 23.07
CA ASN A 278 -35.25 7.20 23.49
C ASN A 278 -34.09 8.22 23.48
N SER A 279 -32.95 7.90 22.89
CA SER A 279 -31.85 8.84 22.76
C SER A 279 -32.21 9.97 21.78
N ALA A 280 -31.95 11.21 22.17
CA ALA A 280 -32.14 12.38 21.30
C ALA A 280 -31.10 12.46 20.17
N ASP A 281 -30.07 11.64 20.23
CA ASP A 281 -29.01 11.58 19.24
C ASP A 281 -29.47 10.83 17.97
N ASN A 282 -29.10 11.32 16.79
CA ASN A 282 -29.34 10.61 15.54
C ASN A 282 -28.46 9.36 15.39
N LEU A 283 -27.34 9.31 16.09
CA LEU A 283 -26.39 8.17 16.06
C LEU A 283 -26.70 7.16 17.16
N VAL A 284 -26.61 5.87 16.82
CA VAL A 284 -26.75 4.77 17.80
C VAL A 284 -25.58 4.76 18.80
N VAL A 285 -24.40 5.16 18.36
CA VAL A 285 -23.21 5.34 19.21
C VAL A 285 -22.69 6.76 19.04
N SER A 286 -23.05 7.64 19.96
CA SER A 286 -22.59 9.04 19.98
C SER A 286 -21.40 9.25 20.93
N ASP A 287 -20.68 10.37 20.76
CA ASP A 287 -19.59 10.86 21.64
C ASP A 287 -18.42 9.90 21.87
N LEU A 288 -18.32 8.88 21.06
CA LEU A 288 -17.21 7.92 21.09
C LEU A 288 -16.53 7.83 19.73
N ASN A 289 -15.31 7.34 19.75
CA ASN A 289 -14.57 6.94 18.56
C ASN A 289 -13.84 5.61 18.81
N SER A 290 -13.34 5.01 17.73
CA SER A 290 -12.68 3.70 17.80
C SER A 290 -11.51 3.62 18.81
N ARG A 291 -10.80 4.73 19.05
CA ARG A 291 -9.70 4.78 20.01
C ARG A 291 -10.23 4.83 21.44
N SER A 292 -11.21 5.70 21.70
CA SER A 292 -11.82 5.82 23.04
C SER A 292 -12.52 4.53 23.46
N VAL A 293 -13.25 3.86 22.57
CA VAL A 293 -13.86 2.54 22.85
C VAL A 293 -12.79 1.51 23.20
N ASN A 294 -11.69 1.43 22.45
CA ASN A 294 -10.63 0.45 22.75
C ASN A 294 -10.00 0.68 24.13
N VAL A 295 -9.74 1.94 24.49
CA VAL A 295 -9.17 2.31 25.80
C VAL A 295 -10.17 2.02 26.93
N ARG A 296 -11.44 2.43 26.78
CA ARG A 296 -12.48 2.18 27.79
C ARG A 296 -12.73 0.67 27.98
N PHE A 297 -12.74 -0.08 26.88
CA PHE A 297 -12.92 -1.53 26.93
C PHE A 297 -11.76 -2.22 27.65
N ALA A 298 -10.51 -1.83 27.37
CA ALA A 298 -9.36 -2.37 28.09
C ALA A 298 -9.46 -2.10 29.61
N LYS A 299 -9.84 -0.88 30.01
CA LYS A 299 -10.07 -0.51 31.40
C LYS A 299 -11.23 -1.28 32.05
N LEU A 300 -12.32 -1.55 31.30
CA LEU A 300 -13.44 -2.37 31.79
C LEU A 300 -12.97 -3.79 32.12
N LEU A 301 -12.19 -4.42 31.23
CA LEU A 301 -11.64 -5.76 31.47
C LEU A 301 -10.73 -5.78 32.70
N GLU A 302 -9.80 -4.81 32.78
CA GLU A 302 -8.87 -4.67 33.92
C GLU A 302 -9.60 -4.54 35.26
N ARG A 303 -10.60 -3.63 35.33
CA ARG A 303 -11.39 -3.39 36.57
C ARG A 303 -12.18 -4.62 37.08
N ASN A 304 -12.53 -5.50 36.12
CA ASN A 304 -13.31 -6.71 36.44
C ASN A 304 -12.43 -7.98 36.46
N ASN A 305 -11.12 -7.85 36.52
CA ASN A 305 -10.17 -8.95 36.53
C ASN A 305 -10.38 -9.95 35.38
N ILE A 306 -10.79 -9.45 34.18
CA ILE A 306 -10.96 -10.27 32.98
C ILE A 306 -9.67 -10.15 32.16
N PRO A 307 -8.98 -11.26 31.85
CA PRO A 307 -7.76 -11.23 31.06
C PRO A 307 -8.00 -10.61 29.68
N ALA A 308 -7.23 -9.56 29.35
CA ALA A 308 -7.31 -8.94 28.05
C ALA A 308 -6.63 -9.82 26.97
N TRP A 309 -7.21 -9.85 25.79
CA TRP A 309 -6.67 -10.56 24.63
C TRP A 309 -6.12 -9.60 23.57
N PRO A 310 -5.26 -10.07 22.62
CA PRO A 310 -4.78 -9.23 21.54
C PRO A 310 -5.92 -8.73 20.65
N ARG A 311 -5.78 -7.53 20.07
CA ARG A 311 -6.76 -6.97 19.12
C ARG A 311 -8.21 -6.99 19.63
N LEU A 312 -8.44 -6.50 20.83
CA LEU A 312 -9.70 -6.57 21.58
C LEU A 312 -10.95 -6.47 20.68
N LEU A 313 -11.15 -5.36 19.99
CA LEU A 313 -12.34 -5.11 19.18
C LEU A 313 -12.38 -5.95 17.88
N GLN A 314 -11.22 -6.31 17.34
CA GLN A 314 -11.19 -7.12 16.12
C GLN A 314 -11.62 -8.56 16.40
N ASN A 315 -11.23 -9.11 17.55
CA ASN A 315 -11.60 -10.46 17.92
C ASN A 315 -13.08 -10.62 18.29
N LEU A 316 -13.78 -9.55 18.73
CA LEU A 316 -15.23 -9.56 18.84
C LEU A 316 -15.90 -9.85 17.50
N ARG A 317 -15.50 -9.11 16.45
CA ARG A 317 -15.99 -9.34 15.09
C ARG A 317 -15.55 -10.70 14.53
N SER A 318 -14.32 -11.13 14.80
CA SER A 318 -13.81 -12.43 14.34
C SER A 318 -14.59 -13.59 14.93
N SER A 319 -14.92 -13.51 16.22
CA SER A 319 -15.77 -14.51 16.89
C SER A 319 -17.16 -14.58 16.26
N ARG A 320 -17.74 -13.41 15.92
CA ARG A 320 -19.03 -13.38 15.22
C ARG A 320 -18.97 -13.97 13.82
N ALA A 321 -17.87 -13.75 13.10
CA ALA A 321 -17.65 -14.35 11.79
C ALA A 321 -17.69 -15.89 11.84
N VAL A 322 -17.01 -16.48 12.83
CA VAL A 322 -17.04 -17.93 13.05
C VAL A 322 -18.46 -18.41 13.31
N GLU A 323 -19.19 -17.79 14.25
CA GLU A 323 -20.58 -18.16 14.60
C GLU A 323 -21.54 -18.06 13.39
N ILE A 324 -21.43 -16.99 12.60
CA ILE A 324 -22.28 -16.82 11.41
C ILE A 324 -21.95 -17.91 10.38
N ASN A 325 -20.66 -18.16 10.14
CA ASN A 325 -20.25 -19.18 9.18
C ASN A 325 -20.71 -20.58 9.60
N GLU A 326 -20.60 -20.92 10.88
CA GLU A 326 -21.03 -22.23 11.41
C GLU A 326 -22.53 -22.42 11.30
N ARG A 327 -23.32 -21.36 11.55
CA ARG A 327 -24.79 -21.46 11.60
C ARG A 327 -25.47 -21.21 10.25
N PHE A 328 -24.94 -20.30 9.44
CA PHE A 328 -25.59 -19.80 8.24
C PHE A 328 -24.74 -19.98 6.95
N GLY A 329 -23.52 -20.45 7.10
CA GLY A 329 -22.60 -20.71 5.99
C GLY A 329 -21.80 -19.49 5.53
N ALA A 330 -20.80 -19.74 4.69
CA ALA A 330 -19.81 -18.77 4.25
C ALA A 330 -20.39 -17.62 3.40
N ILE A 331 -21.50 -17.86 2.70
CA ILE A 331 -22.16 -16.83 1.89
C ILE A 331 -22.77 -15.77 2.80
N ALA A 332 -23.55 -16.19 3.80
CA ALA A 332 -24.16 -15.27 4.78
C ALA A 332 -23.07 -14.50 5.56
N GLU A 333 -22.01 -15.17 5.96
CA GLU A 333 -20.88 -14.55 6.65
C GLU A 333 -20.22 -13.46 5.77
N SER A 334 -19.97 -13.76 4.50
CA SER A 334 -19.38 -12.81 3.55
C SER A 334 -20.26 -11.58 3.32
N GLU A 335 -21.56 -11.79 3.08
CA GLU A 335 -22.52 -10.72 2.80
C GLU A 335 -22.75 -9.83 4.04
N TRP A 336 -23.07 -10.42 5.19
CA TRP A 336 -23.42 -9.65 6.39
C TRP A 336 -22.20 -8.95 7.01
N LEU A 337 -20.99 -9.53 6.89
CA LEU A 337 -19.77 -8.89 7.38
C LEU A 337 -19.08 -8.03 6.30
N GLY A 338 -19.42 -8.19 5.02
CA GLY A 338 -18.88 -7.37 3.94
C GLY A 338 -17.37 -7.57 3.70
N HIS A 339 -16.92 -8.81 3.60
CA HIS A 339 -15.58 -9.18 3.16
C HIS A 339 -15.66 -10.26 2.08
N THR A 340 -14.56 -10.49 1.35
CA THR A 340 -14.50 -11.54 0.34
C THR A 340 -14.30 -12.90 1.00
N GLN A 341 -14.74 -13.98 0.33
CA GLN A 341 -14.54 -15.35 0.82
C GLN A 341 -13.07 -15.69 1.06
N ASP A 342 -12.14 -15.12 0.28
CA ASP A 342 -10.71 -15.30 0.50
C ASP A 342 -10.25 -14.66 1.81
N VAL A 343 -10.79 -13.48 2.16
CA VAL A 343 -10.54 -12.83 3.45
C VAL A 343 -11.16 -13.62 4.59
N ALA A 344 -12.32 -14.25 4.38
CA ALA A 344 -12.95 -15.14 5.35
C ALA A 344 -12.06 -16.35 5.65
N LYS A 345 -11.65 -17.09 4.62
CA LYS A 345 -10.72 -18.22 4.75
C LYS A 345 -9.43 -17.83 5.44
N ASP A 346 -8.97 -16.62 5.17
CA ASP A 346 -7.70 -16.12 5.66
C ASP A 346 -7.70 -15.67 7.11
N HIS A 347 -8.83 -15.22 7.65
CA HIS A 347 -8.87 -14.55 8.95
C HIS A 347 -9.85 -15.14 9.96
N TYR A 348 -10.81 -16.00 9.53
CA TYR A 348 -11.94 -16.37 10.38
C TYR A 348 -12.23 -17.87 10.44
N LEU A 349 -11.62 -18.69 9.58
CA LEU A 349 -11.81 -20.14 9.60
C LEU A 349 -10.84 -20.81 10.58
N SER A 350 -11.04 -20.55 11.86
CA SER A 350 -10.67 -21.50 12.91
C SER A 350 -11.94 -22.33 13.23
N VAL A 351 -11.83 -23.64 13.11
CA VAL A 351 -12.90 -24.55 13.53
C VAL A 351 -13.09 -24.39 15.03
N SER A 352 -14.30 -24.11 15.50
CA SER A 352 -14.58 -23.94 16.92
C SER A 352 -14.40 -25.28 17.66
N LYS A 353 -14.07 -25.20 18.95
CA LYS A 353 -14.01 -26.42 19.80
C LYS A 353 -15.36 -27.15 19.85
N GLU A 354 -16.47 -26.40 19.67
CA GLU A 354 -17.82 -26.96 19.64
C GLU A 354 -18.08 -27.78 18.38
N LEU A 355 -17.62 -27.31 17.21
CA LEU A 355 -17.72 -28.06 15.97
C LEU A 355 -16.89 -29.34 16.04
N PHE A 356 -15.68 -29.31 16.61
CA PHE A 356 -14.90 -30.53 16.87
C PHE A 356 -15.66 -31.51 17.78
N ARG A 357 -16.27 -31.02 18.88
CA ARG A 357 -17.05 -31.85 19.79
C ARG A 357 -18.31 -32.42 19.13
N SER A 358 -18.96 -31.69 18.23
CA SER A 358 -20.14 -32.19 17.50
C SER A 358 -19.78 -33.24 16.46
N ALA A 359 -18.59 -33.15 15.84
CA ALA A 359 -18.10 -34.13 14.87
C ALA A 359 -17.61 -35.45 15.51
N THR A 360 -17.38 -35.44 16.82
CA THR A 360 -16.91 -36.63 17.56
C THR A 360 -18.03 -37.34 18.36
N LYS A 361 -19.27 -36.85 18.25
CA LYS A 361 -20.50 -37.50 18.73
C LYS A 361 -21.20 -38.23 17.56
#